data_8d26884cdfe61efbb095885ae3e7ea5a
#
_entry.id   8d26884cdfe61efbb095885ae3e7ea5a
#
_cell.length_a   1.000
_cell.length_b   1.000
_cell.length_c   1.000
_cell.angle_alpha   90.00
_cell.angle_beta   90.00
_cell.angle_gamma   90.00
#
_symmetry.space_group_name_H-M   'P 1'
#
loop_
_entity.id
_entity.type
_entity.pdbx_description
1 polymer ?
#
loop_
_entity_poly.entity_id
_entity_poly.type
_entity_poly.pdbx_seq_one_letter_code
_entity_poly.pdbx_strand_id
1 'polypeptide(L)'
;MLGGGGDLAVGSKDFTEQHVLGNLAIEAIEATTDLEVTDETGLGGTIPNFEALDANEIDLYWEYTGTIWLEIPPQQDGIIEDPDELYSEASEIMDDEHDVAVLEKAPLNNTYQILTTSEWYDEHGIDTLSEFAEFADDGDVEETELVLGPEFQERQDDGWPGLIEHYEFSEDATEALDDNTETVDEDVIYAAIGEEDQGDIGMGFATDPRIPLYDLQILEDDENFFPTYNAAPMVRNDTLDEHPEIADVLEEIPPLLDNDTISELNMEVAEEGQEAGAVATEFLEEQNVI
;
A
#
# COMPACT_ATOMS: atom_id res chain seq x y z
N MET A 1 -15.85 13.10 -29.87
CA MET A 1 -16.25 14.01 -28.79
C MET A 1 -17.19 13.20 -27.89
N LEU A 2 -16.66 12.57 -26.90
CA LEU A 2 -17.36 12.08 -25.73
C LEU A 2 -16.80 12.95 -24.59
N GLY A 3 -17.35 14.14 -24.43
CA GLY A 3 -17.04 15.01 -23.33
C GLY A 3 -17.99 14.71 -22.21
N GLY A 4 -17.47 14.44 -21.06
CA GLY A 4 -18.14 14.19 -19.81
C GLY A 4 -17.16 13.70 -18.75
N GLY A 5 -15.87 14.09 -18.87
CA GLY A 5 -14.90 14.00 -17.78
C GLY A 5 -14.93 15.30 -17.00
N GLY A 6 -14.60 15.27 -15.74
CA GLY A 6 -14.31 16.44 -14.92
C GLY A 6 -13.09 17.20 -15.45
N ASP A 7 -12.68 18.23 -14.72
CA ASP A 7 -11.46 19.00 -15.03
C ASP A 7 -10.20 18.20 -14.69
N LEU A 8 -10.32 17.23 -13.75
CA LEU A 8 -9.26 16.33 -13.27
C LEU A 8 -9.77 14.89 -13.14
N ALA A 9 -8.86 13.94 -13.17
CA ALA A 9 -9.12 12.53 -12.87
C ALA A 9 -8.18 12.04 -11.76
N VAL A 10 -8.74 11.45 -10.71
CA VAL A 10 -8.01 10.90 -9.57
C VAL A 10 -8.10 9.38 -9.56
N GLY A 11 -6.95 8.71 -9.62
CA GLY A 11 -6.84 7.28 -9.52
C GLY A 11 -6.54 6.76 -8.10
N SER A 12 -6.60 5.46 -7.92
CA SER A 12 -6.05 4.76 -6.75
C SER A 12 -5.78 3.30 -7.06
N LYS A 13 -4.96 2.65 -6.22
CA LYS A 13 -4.90 1.18 -6.21
C LYS A 13 -6.23 0.61 -5.67
N ASP A 14 -6.43 -0.70 -5.86
CA ASP A 14 -7.69 -1.37 -5.53
C ASP A 14 -7.60 -2.10 -4.17
N PHE A 15 -7.40 -1.33 -3.10
CA PHE A 15 -7.53 -1.78 -1.71
C PHE A 15 -7.95 -0.62 -0.80
N THR A 16 -8.46 -0.95 0.39
CA THR A 16 -9.19 -0.02 1.27
C THR A 16 -8.45 1.29 1.53
N GLU A 17 -7.19 1.27 1.97
CA GLU A 17 -6.44 2.50 2.27
C GLU A 17 -6.29 3.39 1.05
N GLN A 18 -6.04 2.83 -0.11
CA GLN A 18 -5.90 3.60 -1.33
C GLN A 18 -7.23 4.23 -1.78
N HIS A 19 -8.34 3.57 -1.55
CA HIS A 19 -9.66 4.17 -1.75
C HIS A 19 -9.89 5.35 -0.79
N VAL A 20 -9.48 5.24 0.47
CA VAL A 20 -9.53 6.34 1.44
C VAL A 20 -8.65 7.50 0.98
N LEU A 21 -7.37 7.25 0.64
CA LEU A 21 -6.44 8.29 0.19
C LEU A 21 -6.90 8.99 -1.10
N GLY A 22 -7.39 8.22 -2.08
CA GLY A 22 -7.93 8.77 -3.33
C GLY A 22 -9.14 9.67 -3.08
N ASN A 23 -10.07 9.23 -2.20
CA ASN A 23 -11.24 10.01 -1.85
C ASN A 23 -10.90 11.25 -1.00
N LEU A 24 -9.87 11.21 -0.14
CA LEU A 24 -9.37 12.40 0.56
C LEU A 24 -8.93 13.48 -0.45
N ALA A 25 -8.24 13.08 -1.52
CA ALA A 25 -7.85 14.02 -2.57
C ALA A 25 -9.07 14.58 -3.35
N ILE A 26 -10.01 13.70 -3.75
CA ILE A 26 -11.21 14.08 -4.49
C ILE A 26 -12.03 15.10 -3.68
N GLU A 27 -12.40 14.75 -2.45
CA GLU A 27 -13.26 15.56 -1.61
C GLU A 27 -12.61 16.91 -1.23
N ALA A 28 -11.30 16.91 -0.97
CA ALA A 28 -10.58 18.14 -0.66
C ALA A 28 -10.54 19.10 -1.88
N ILE A 29 -10.25 18.59 -3.09
CA ILE A 29 -10.22 19.39 -4.30
C ILE A 29 -11.60 19.95 -4.63
N GLU A 30 -12.65 19.12 -4.64
CA GLU A 30 -14.00 19.55 -4.98
C GLU A 30 -14.60 20.54 -3.96
N ALA A 31 -14.27 20.38 -2.66
CA ALA A 31 -14.78 21.28 -1.63
C ALA A 31 -14.08 22.64 -1.58
N THR A 32 -12.81 22.72 -1.97
CA THR A 32 -11.97 23.93 -1.80
C THR A 32 -11.70 24.67 -3.10
N THR A 33 -12.00 24.06 -4.25
CA THR A 33 -11.82 24.66 -5.58
C THR A 33 -13.13 24.67 -6.38
N ASP A 34 -13.11 25.24 -7.58
CA ASP A 34 -14.22 25.18 -8.53
C ASP A 34 -14.06 24.01 -9.55
N LEU A 35 -13.09 23.09 -9.34
CA LEU A 35 -12.77 21.97 -10.25
C LEU A 35 -13.73 20.81 -10.05
N GLU A 36 -14.14 20.16 -11.14
CA GLU A 36 -14.90 18.90 -11.12
C GLU A 36 -13.91 17.73 -11.22
N VAL A 37 -13.96 16.77 -10.30
CA VAL A 37 -13.08 15.61 -10.29
C VAL A 37 -13.81 14.39 -10.84
N THR A 38 -13.15 13.65 -11.75
CA THR A 38 -13.57 12.31 -12.15
C THR A 38 -12.93 11.30 -11.22
N ASP A 39 -13.76 10.51 -10.55
CA ASP A 39 -13.32 9.40 -9.72
C ASP A 39 -12.97 8.20 -10.63
N GLU A 40 -11.67 7.87 -10.68
CA GLU A 40 -11.09 6.70 -11.35
C GLU A 40 -10.36 5.81 -10.33
N THR A 41 -10.83 5.78 -9.06
CA THR A 41 -10.26 4.93 -8.02
C THR A 41 -10.45 3.44 -8.33
N GLY A 42 -9.54 2.59 -7.81
CA GLY A 42 -9.61 1.14 -8.02
C GLY A 42 -9.12 0.65 -9.39
N LEU A 43 -8.08 1.26 -9.96
CA LEU A 43 -7.50 0.85 -11.25
C LEU A 43 -6.67 -0.44 -11.19
N GLY A 44 -6.47 -1.01 -10.00
CA GLY A 44 -5.61 -2.18 -9.76
C GLY A 44 -4.36 -1.83 -8.97
N GLY A 45 -3.23 -2.54 -9.20
CA GLY A 45 -1.98 -2.34 -8.49
C GLY A 45 -1.15 -1.14 -8.96
N THR A 46 0.14 -1.15 -8.61
CA THR A 46 1.11 -0.08 -8.91
C THR A 46 1.21 0.24 -10.41
N ILE A 47 1.48 -0.76 -11.23
CA ILE A 47 1.76 -0.54 -12.66
C ILE A 47 0.56 0.00 -13.42
N PRO A 48 -0.68 -0.52 -13.27
CA PRO A 48 -1.86 0.07 -13.92
C PRO A 48 -2.08 1.56 -13.59
N ASN A 49 -1.90 1.96 -12.33
CA ASN A 49 -2.05 3.36 -11.91
C ASN A 49 -0.94 4.24 -12.49
N PHE A 50 0.30 3.78 -12.43
CA PHE A 50 1.42 4.51 -13.01
C PHE A 50 1.29 4.67 -14.53
N GLU A 51 0.91 3.61 -15.27
CA GLU A 51 0.67 3.69 -16.71
C GLU A 51 -0.47 4.65 -17.06
N ALA A 52 -1.54 4.70 -16.25
CA ALA A 52 -2.64 5.64 -16.43
C ALA A 52 -2.19 7.09 -16.21
N LEU A 53 -1.33 7.35 -15.20
CA LEU A 53 -0.74 8.67 -14.94
C LEU A 53 0.18 9.11 -16.10
N ASP A 54 1.08 8.24 -16.55
CA ASP A 54 2.02 8.51 -17.65
C ASP A 54 1.29 8.71 -19.00
N ALA A 55 0.18 7.99 -19.20
CA ALA A 55 -0.67 8.13 -20.40
C ALA A 55 -1.63 9.33 -20.34
N ASN A 56 -1.64 10.13 -19.29
CA ASN A 56 -2.59 11.22 -19.04
C ASN A 56 -4.06 10.75 -19.01
N GLU A 57 -4.30 9.54 -18.51
CA GLU A 57 -5.66 9.00 -18.26
C GLU A 57 -6.16 9.39 -16.86
N ILE A 58 -5.23 9.54 -15.90
CA ILE A 58 -5.45 10.19 -14.60
C ILE A 58 -4.45 11.34 -14.42
N ASP A 59 -4.75 12.29 -13.53
CA ASP A 59 -3.94 13.47 -13.24
C ASP A 59 -3.14 13.32 -11.96
N LEU A 60 -3.63 12.53 -11.03
CA LEU A 60 -2.97 12.23 -9.76
C LEU A 60 -3.47 10.92 -9.15
N TYR A 61 -2.63 10.32 -8.29
CA TYR A 61 -2.99 9.28 -7.34
C TYR A 61 -1.98 9.27 -6.19
N TRP A 62 -2.28 8.53 -5.11
CA TRP A 62 -1.33 8.34 -4.00
C TRP A 62 -0.47 7.11 -4.23
N GLU A 63 0.84 7.28 -4.04
CA GLU A 63 1.78 6.17 -4.10
C GLU A 63 2.69 6.18 -2.86
N TYR A 64 3.37 5.07 -2.61
CA TYR A 64 4.26 4.92 -1.47
C TYR A 64 5.72 5.06 -1.88
N THR A 65 6.52 5.72 -1.04
CA THR A 65 7.93 6.05 -1.33
C THR A 65 8.78 4.83 -1.69
N GLY A 66 8.62 3.71 -0.97
CA GLY A 66 9.32 2.45 -1.27
C GLY A 66 8.91 1.86 -2.62
N THR A 67 7.62 1.94 -2.96
CA THR A 67 7.10 1.48 -4.24
C THR A 67 7.59 2.34 -5.42
N ILE A 68 7.63 3.68 -5.24
CA ILE A 68 8.20 4.57 -6.26
C ILE A 68 9.65 4.17 -6.56
N TRP A 69 10.44 3.88 -5.52
CA TRP A 69 11.84 3.52 -5.64
C TRP A 69 12.08 2.17 -6.32
N LEU A 70 11.35 1.13 -5.90
CA LEU A 70 11.63 -0.25 -6.31
C LEU A 70 10.82 -0.71 -7.53
N GLU A 71 9.58 -0.20 -7.72
CA GLU A 71 8.65 -0.77 -8.70
C GLU A 71 8.38 0.16 -9.90
N ILE A 72 8.44 1.48 -9.72
CA ILE A 72 8.20 2.41 -10.84
C ILE A 72 9.48 2.56 -11.68
N PRO A 73 9.41 2.38 -13.01
CA PRO A 73 10.58 2.56 -13.89
C PRO A 73 11.11 4.02 -13.85
N PRO A 74 12.44 4.23 -13.89
CA PRO A 74 13.47 3.20 -13.82
C PRO A 74 13.64 2.66 -12.40
N GLN A 75 13.29 1.40 -12.22
CA GLN A 75 13.43 0.72 -10.92
C GLN A 75 14.86 0.84 -10.40
N GLN A 76 14.98 1.04 -9.09
CA GLN A 76 16.27 1.18 -8.41
C GLN A 76 16.58 -0.06 -7.61
N ASP A 77 17.86 -0.37 -7.44
CA ASP A 77 18.31 -1.51 -6.64
C ASP A 77 18.57 -1.07 -5.18
N GLY A 78 18.22 -1.92 -4.24
CA GLY A 78 18.56 -1.80 -2.83
C GLY A 78 17.63 -0.88 -2.03
N ILE A 79 17.70 -1.03 -0.72
CA ILE A 79 16.85 -0.33 0.25
C ILE A 79 17.56 0.91 0.78
N ILE A 80 16.87 2.04 0.80
CA ILE A 80 17.27 3.25 1.50
C ILE A 80 16.56 3.25 2.86
N GLU A 81 17.34 3.15 3.95
CA GLU A 81 16.79 3.06 5.31
C GLU A 81 16.26 4.39 5.85
N ASP A 82 16.81 5.52 5.41
CA ASP A 82 16.36 6.84 5.85
C ASP A 82 15.12 7.28 5.06
N PRO A 83 13.94 7.47 5.70
CA PRO A 83 12.70 7.80 4.99
C PRO A 83 12.71 9.16 4.28
N ASP A 84 13.52 10.10 4.75
CA ASP A 84 13.62 11.42 4.12
C ASP A 84 14.56 11.38 2.92
N GLU A 85 15.63 10.57 2.98
CA GLU A 85 16.50 10.29 1.84
C GLU A 85 15.72 9.53 0.76
N LEU A 86 14.99 8.46 1.12
CA LEU A 86 14.17 7.69 0.19
C LEU A 86 13.14 8.59 -0.52
N TYR A 87 12.41 9.41 0.22
CA TYR A 87 11.45 10.35 -0.36
C TYR A 87 12.10 11.34 -1.33
N SER A 88 13.28 11.88 -0.98
CA SER A 88 14.00 12.83 -1.82
C SER A 88 14.45 12.21 -3.15
N GLU A 89 15.04 11.01 -3.09
CA GLU A 89 15.53 10.29 -4.27
C GLU A 89 14.36 9.81 -5.16
N ALA A 90 13.28 9.28 -4.56
CA ALA A 90 12.08 8.89 -5.27
C ALA A 90 11.41 10.08 -5.98
N SER A 91 11.35 11.24 -5.31
CA SER A 91 10.79 12.48 -5.89
C SER A 91 11.63 13.01 -7.06
N GLU A 92 12.98 12.95 -6.94
CA GLU A 92 13.89 13.38 -8.02
C GLU A 92 13.70 12.51 -9.27
N ILE A 93 13.57 11.19 -9.11
CA ILE A 93 13.33 10.25 -10.22
C ILE A 93 12.00 10.55 -10.93
N MET A 94 10.92 10.77 -10.16
CA MET A 94 9.61 11.04 -10.75
C MET A 94 9.57 12.35 -11.52
N ASP A 95 10.22 13.40 -11.03
CA ASP A 95 10.32 14.69 -11.71
C ASP A 95 11.20 14.60 -12.97
N ASP A 96 12.40 14.00 -12.85
CA ASP A 96 13.40 13.96 -13.94
C ASP A 96 12.99 13.04 -15.11
N GLU A 97 12.38 11.88 -14.81
CA GLU A 97 12.11 10.85 -15.81
C GLU A 97 10.66 10.84 -16.31
N HIS A 98 9.69 11.33 -15.50
CA HIS A 98 8.26 11.21 -15.77
C HIS A 98 7.47 12.51 -15.79
N ASP A 99 8.12 13.65 -15.46
CA ASP A 99 7.43 14.95 -15.35
C ASP A 99 6.27 14.92 -14.35
N VAL A 100 6.48 14.21 -13.20
CA VAL A 100 5.53 13.99 -12.12
C VAL A 100 6.09 14.52 -10.81
N ALA A 101 5.37 15.42 -10.14
CA ALA A 101 5.69 15.88 -8.79
C ALA A 101 5.23 14.85 -7.76
N VAL A 102 6.09 14.53 -6.80
CA VAL A 102 5.72 13.84 -5.57
C VAL A 102 5.60 14.90 -4.49
N LEU A 103 4.37 15.17 -4.04
CA LEU A 103 4.10 16.19 -3.03
C LEU A 103 4.51 15.69 -1.63
N GLU A 104 4.26 16.48 -0.56
CA GLU A 104 4.68 16.13 0.79
C GLU A 104 4.16 14.73 1.20
N LYS A 105 5.05 13.92 1.76
CA LYS A 105 4.70 12.58 2.24
C LYS A 105 4.02 12.60 3.60
N ALA A 106 3.09 11.67 3.81
CA ALA A 106 2.48 11.44 5.11
C ALA A 106 3.47 10.77 6.09
N PRO A 107 3.35 11.01 7.40
CA PRO A 107 4.14 10.30 8.40
C PRO A 107 3.75 8.83 8.57
N LEU A 108 2.60 8.38 8.06
CA LEU A 108 2.24 6.97 8.05
C LEU A 108 3.29 6.11 7.33
N ASN A 109 3.47 4.88 7.78
CA ASN A 109 4.29 3.88 7.12
C ASN A 109 3.46 2.61 6.93
N ASN A 110 2.97 2.42 5.72
CA ASN A 110 2.16 1.25 5.35
C ASN A 110 3.06 0.10 4.86
N THR A 111 4.01 -0.32 5.70
CA THR A 111 4.94 -1.41 5.35
C THR A 111 4.22 -2.75 5.29
N TYR A 112 4.74 -3.67 4.48
CA TYR A 112 4.32 -5.05 4.48
C TYR A 112 4.55 -5.72 5.84
N GLN A 113 3.66 -6.65 6.18
CA GLN A 113 3.77 -7.51 7.36
C GLN A 113 3.50 -8.95 6.95
N ILE A 114 4.26 -9.89 7.47
CA ILE A 114 3.90 -11.31 7.40
C ILE A 114 3.14 -11.65 8.68
N LEU A 115 1.92 -12.11 8.48
CA LEU A 115 0.93 -12.36 9.53
C LEU A 115 0.74 -13.85 9.71
N THR A 116 0.50 -14.28 10.95
CA THR A 116 0.09 -15.65 11.25
C THR A 116 -1.21 -15.67 12.02
N THR A 117 -1.94 -16.78 11.95
CA THR A 117 -3.03 -17.02 12.89
C THR A 117 -2.47 -17.22 14.30
N SER A 118 -3.24 -16.84 15.32
CA SER A 118 -2.85 -17.09 16.72
C SER A 118 -2.70 -18.59 17.03
N GLU A 119 -3.42 -19.48 16.34
CA GLU A 119 -3.31 -20.93 16.49
C GLU A 119 -1.96 -21.44 15.99
N TRP A 120 -1.55 -21.03 14.79
CA TRP A 120 -0.24 -21.37 14.20
C TRP A 120 0.92 -20.84 15.06
N TYR A 121 0.81 -19.57 15.50
CA TYR A 121 1.79 -18.94 16.39
C TYR A 121 1.94 -19.69 17.72
N ASP A 122 0.83 -20.05 18.39
CA ASP A 122 0.84 -20.78 19.65
C ASP A 122 1.42 -22.20 19.51
N GLU A 123 1.24 -22.84 18.34
CA GLU A 123 1.77 -24.17 18.07
C GLU A 123 3.27 -24.16 17.82
N HIS A 124 3.77 -23.22 17.05
CA HIS A 124 5.15 -23.19 16.58
C HIS A 124 6.06 -22.26 17.38
N GLY A 125 5.53 -21.14 17.90
CA GLY A 125 6.26 -20.19 18.76
C GLY A 125 7.35 -19.45 18.01
N ILE A 126 7.08 -19.06 16.76
CA ILE A 126 7.96 -18.35 15.85
C ILE A 126 7.63 -16.87 15.91
N ASP A 127 8.60 -16.04 16.26
CA ASP A 127 8.42 -14.59 16.47
C ASP A 127 8.94 -13.75 15.31
N THR A 128 9.92 -14.26 14.51
CA THR A 128 10.62 -13.48 13.49
C THR A 128 10.65 -14.15 12.13
N LEU A 129 10.95 -13.38 11.08
CA LEU A 129 11.11 -13.92 9.71
C LEU A 129 12.35 -14.80 9.60
N SER A 130 13.45 -14.50 10.33
CA SER A 130 14.61 -15.41 10.41
C SER A 130 14.24 -16.76 11.01
N GLU A 131 13.46 -16.79 12.09
CA GLU A 131 12.99 -18.05 12.70
C GLU A 131 12.03 -18.82 11.78
N PHE A 132 11.19 -18.09 11.01
CA PHE A 132 10.32 -18.71 10.02
C PHE A 132 11.12 -19.37 8.88
N ALA A 133 12.19 -18.74 8.40
CA ALA A 133 13.08 -19.35 7.41
C ALA A 133 13.76 -20.62 7.95
N GLU A 134 14.26 -20.61 9.19
CA GLU A 134 14.83 -21.79 9.84
C GLU A 134 13.79 -22.92 10.00
N PHE A 135 12.57 -22.60 10.39
CA PHE A 135 11.45 -23.56 10.50
C PHE A 135 11.12 -24.19 9.15
N ALA A 136 11.07 -23.37 8.09
CA ALA A 136 10.83 -23.84 6.73
C ALA A 136 11.91 -24.80 6.24
N ASP A 137 13.17 -24.48 6.49
CA ASP A 137 14.33 -25.27 6.09
C ASP A 137 14.45 -26.61 6.82
N ASP A 138 13.94 -26.70 8.05
CA ASP A 138 13.86 -27.96 8.80
C ASP A 138 12.79 -28.92 8.22
N GLY A 139 11.97 -28.46 7.27
CA GLY A 139 10.97 -29.26 6.54
C GLY A 139 9.61 -29.34 7.25
N ASP A 140 9.36 -28.44 8.20
CA ASP A 140 8.14 -28.43 9.00
C ASP A 140 6.97 -27.63 8.34
N VAL A 141 7.18 -27.11 7.11
CA VAL A 141 6.20 -26.29 6.36
C VAL A 141 5.33 -27.07 5.34
N GLU A 142 5.45 -28.40 5.27
CA GLU A 142 4.69 -29.19 4.28
C GLU A 142 3.15 -29.07 4.46
N GLU A 143 2.68 -28.68 5.65
CA GLU A 143 1.26 -28.52 6.00
C GLU A 143 0.90 -27.04 6.23
N THR A 144 1.84 -26.08 6.10
CA THR A 144 1.59 -24.63 6.28
C THR A 144 0.99 -24.05 5.00
N GLU A 145 -0.17 -23.43 5.11
CA GLU A 145 -0.90 -22.81 3.99
C GLU A 145 -0.69 -21.29 4.02
N LEU A 146 -0.28 -20.72 2.86
CA LEU A 146 -0.05 -19.30 2.69
C LEU A 146 -1.17 -18.64 1.89
N VAL A 147 -1.53 -17.40 2.26
CA VAL A 147 -2.48 -16.55 1.53
C VAL A 147 -1.80 -15.22 1.22
N LEU A 148 -1.51 -14.98 -0.04
CA LEU A 148 -0.74 -13.81 -0.49
C LEU A 148 -1.52 -13.00 -1.53
N GLY A 149 -1.25 -11.69 -1.59
CA GLY A 149 -1.73 -10.81 -2.64
C GLY A 149 -0.95 -10.98 -3.95
N PRO A 150 -1.58 -10.73 -5.12
CA PRO A 150 -0.93 -10.93 -6.41
C PRO A 150 0.28 -10.02 -6.62
N GLU A 151 0.20 -8.75 -6.20
CA GLU A 151 1.31 -7.81 -6.34
C GLU A 151 2.50 -8.24 -5.49
N PHE A 152 2.29 -8.64 -4.23
CA PHE A 152 3.35 -9.12 -3.34
C PHE A 152 4.07 -10.36 -3.88
N GLN A 153 3.36 -11.27 -4.53
CA GLN A 153 3.96 -12.46 -5.15
C GLN A 153 4.84 -12.14 -6.36
N GLU A 154 4.60 -11.03 -7.06
CA GLU A 154 5.32 -10.68 -8.29
C GLU A 154 6.50 -9.73 -8.06
N ARG A 155 6.52 -8.96 -6.96
CA ARG A 155 7.56 -7.98 -6.64
C ARG A 155 8.88 -8.67 -6.30
N GLN A 156 9.93 -8.34 -7.05
CA GLN A 156 11.21 -9.06 -6.97
C GLN A 156 12.09 -8.61 -5.80
N ASP A 157 12.02 -7.33 -5.43
CA ASP A 157 12.94 -6.72 -4.47
C ASP A 157 12.37 -6.59 -3.07
N ASP A 158 11.05 -6.38 -2.94
CA ASP A 158 10.36 -6.14 -1.66
C ASP A 158 9.06 -6.96 -1.49
N GLY A 159 8.86 -7.98 -2.33
CA GLY A 159 7.78 -8.94 -2.24
C GLY A 159 8.25 -10.33 -1.81
N TRP A 160 7.41 -11.35 -2.08
CA TRP A 160 7.68 -12.73 -1.70
C TRP A 160 9.01 -13.28 -2.26
N PRO A 161 9.35 -13.10 -3.56
CA PRO A 161 10.64 -13.55 -4.10
C PRO A 161 11.84 -12.90 -3.40
N GLY A 162 11.80 -11.60 -3.17
CA GLY A 162 12.86 -10.87 -2.47
C GLY A 162 13.01 -11.32 -1.02
N LEU A 163 11.90 -11.55 -0.30
CA LEU A 163 11.89 -12.04 1.06
C LEU A 163 12.54 -13.42 1.18
N ILE A 164 12.19 -14.34 0.28
CA ILE A 164 12.78 -15.68 0.17
C ILE A 164 14.30 -15.60 -0.03
N GLU A 165 14.77 -14.72 -0.91
CA GLU A 165 16.20 -14.54 -1.16
C GLU A 165 16.92 -13.90 0.02
N HIS A 166 16.32 -12.86 0.62
CA HIS A 166 16.90 -12.10 1.74
C HIS A 166 17.11 -12.97 2.99
N TYR A 167 16.09 -13.73 3.37
CA TYR A 167 16.10 -14.64 4.53
C TYR A 167 16.68 -16.02 4.21
N GLU A 168 17.28 -16.19 3.02
CA GLU A 168 18.04 -17.38 2.60
C GLU A 168 17.25 -18.71 2.70
N PHE A 169 15.92 -18.68 2.41
CA PHE A 169 15.13 -19.93 2.35
C PHE A 169 15.73 -20.93 1.38
N SER A 170 15.75 -22.21 1.74
CA SER A 170 16.21 -23.25 0.82
C SER A 170 15.25 -23.48 -0.34
N GLU A 171 15.76 -24.02 -1.44
CA GLU A 171 14.96 -24.33 -2.63
C GLU A 171 13.81 -25.31 -2.29
N ASP A 172 14.06 -26.30 -1.42
CA ASP A 172 13.05 -27.28 -1.01
C ASP A 172 11.94 -26.62 -0.16
N ALA A 173 12.29 -25.69 0.76
CA ALA A 173 11.34 -24.93 1.56
C ALA A 173 10.48 -23.98 0.69
N THR A 174 11.12 -23.27 -0.22
CA THR A 174 10.44 -22.38 -1.17
C THR A 174 9.42 -23.15 -2.02
N GLU A 175 9.83 -24.30 -2.60
CA GLU A 175 8.91 -25.13 -3.41
C GLU A 175 7.72 -25.62 -2.59
N ALA A 176 7.91 -25.99 -1.31
CA ALA A 176 6.83 -26.43 -0.44
C ALA A 176 5.84 -25.30 -0.10
N LEU A 177 6.34 -24.10 0.20
CA LEU A 177 5.53 -22.93 0.49
C LEU A 177 4.76 -22.45 -0.75
N ASP A 178 5.42 -22.38 -1.91
CA ASP A 178 4.80 -21.97 -3.17
C ASP A 178 3.69 -22.94 -3.61
N ASP A 179 3.88 -24.25 -3.41
CA ASP A 179 2.87 -25.28 -3.71
C ASP A 179 1.62 -25.16 -2.82
N ASN A 180 1.76 -24.56 -1.62
CA ASN A 180 0.69 -24.36 -0.63
C ASN A 180 0.22 -22.90 -0.55
N THR A 181 0.53 -22.08 -1.56
CA THR A 181 0.13 -20.65 -1.58
C THR A 181 -1.17 -20.47 -2.37
N GLU A 182 -2.16 -19.82 -1.75
CA GLU A 182 -3.35 -19.29 -2.42
C GLU A 182 -3.19 -17.79 -2.67
N THR A 183 -3.58 -17.34 -3.87
CA THR A 183 -3.54 -15.92 -4.24
C THR A 183 -4.95 -15.35 -4.18
N VAL A 184 -5.13 -14.30 -3.38
CA VAL A 184 -6.41 -13.58 -3.25
C VAL A 184 -6.16 -12.06 -3.27
N ASP A 185 -7.23 -11.28 -3.44
CA ASP A 185 -7.11 -9.82 -3.33
C ASP A 185 -6.67 -9.41 -1.92
N GLU A 186 -5.87 -8.35 -1.81
CA GLU A 186 -5.25 -7.90 -0.55
C GLU A 186 -6.27 -7.74 0.59
N ASP A 187 -7.43 -7.16 0.31
CA ASP A 187 -8.49 -6.97 1.30
C ASP A 187 -9.16 -8.27 1.81
N VAL A 188 -8.98 -9.38 1.10
CA VAL A 188 -9.56 -10.69 1.47
C VAL A 188 -8.65 -11.46 2.42
N ILE A 189 -7.33 -11.24 2.37
CA ILE A 189 -6.32 -12.03 3.10
C ILE A 189 -6.63 -12.13 4.59
N TYR A 190 -6.94 -11.01 5.24
CA TYR A 190 -7.16 -10.96 6.69
C TYR A 190 -8.33 -11.83 7.15
N ALA A 191 -9.44 -11.79 6.42
CA ALA A 191 -10.59 -12.65 6.70
C ALA A 191 -10.30 -14.12 6.35
N ALA A 192 -9.57 -14.37 5.26
CA ALA A 192 -9.20 -15.71 4.83
C ALA A 192 -8.40 -16.45 5.92
N ILE A 193 -7.39 -15.81 6.50
CA ILE A 193 -6.58 -16.40 7.57
C ILE A 193 -7.21 -16.25 8.97
N GLY A 194 -7.92 -15.12 9.24
CA GLY A 194 -8.42 -14.79 10.58
C GLY A 194 -9.80 -15.39 10.93
N GLU A 195 -10.69 -15.56 9.94
CA GLU A 195 -12.06 -16.01 10.16
C GLU A 195 -12.44 -17.29 9.40
N GLU A 196 -11.91 -17.47 8.17
CA GLU A 196 -12.39 -18.51 7.25
C GLU A 196 -11.53 -19.79 7.27
N ASP A 197 -10.44 -19.83 8.05
CA ASP A 197 -9.56 -20.99 8.20
C ASP A 197 -9.01 -21.47 6.82
N GLN A 198 -8.64 -20.50 5.96
CA GLN A 198 -8.16 -20.75 4.59
C GLN A 198 -6.64 -20.66 4.46
N GLY A 199 -5.93 -20.43 5.56
CA GLY A 199 -4.48 -20.38 5.62
C GLY A 199 -3.96 -20.07 7.00
N ASP A 200 -2.69 -20.36 7.21
CA ASP A 200 -1.97 -20.19 8.47
C ASP A 200 -1.23 -18.86 8.51
N ILE A 201 -0.67 -18.49 7.35
CA ILE A 201 0.20 -17.33 7.17
C ILE A 201 -0.32 -16.50 6.01
N GLY A 202 -0.27 -15.17 6.16
CA GLY A 202 -0.65 -14.24 5.10
C GLY A 202 0.24 -13.02 5.07
N MET A 203 0.16 -12.25 3.99
CA MET A 203 0.72 -10.90 3.96
C MET A 203 -0.35 -9.89 4.39
N GLY A 204 0.09 -8.77 4.91
CA GLY A 204 -0.78 -7.65 5.25
C GLY A 204 -0.03 -6.34 5.28
N PHE A 205 -0.73 -5.28 5.66
CA PHE A 205 -0.18 -3.93 5.74
C PHE A 205 -0.23 -3.42 7.19
N ALA A 206 0.83 -2.74 7.63
CA ALA A 206 0.98 -2.28 9.01
C ALA A 206 -0.11 -1.32 9.50
N THR A 207 -0.84 -0.69 8.59
CA THR A 207 -1.94 0.25 8.87
C THR A 207 -3.31 -0.42 8.84
N ASP A 208 -3.37 -1.75 8.63
CA ASP A 208 -4.65 -2.44 8.51
C ASP A 208 -5.24 -2.79 9.88
N PRO A 209 -6.46 -2.30 10.19
CA PRO A 209 -7.11 -2.52 11.49
C PRO A 209 -7.55 -3.98 11.72
N ARG A 210 -7.61 -4.80 10.67
CA ARG A 210 -8.02 -6.20 10.75
C ARG A 210 -6.96 -7.09 11.41
N ILE A 211 -5.68 -6.65 11.46
CA ILE A 211 -4.64 -7.37 12.19
C ILE A 211 -5.04 -7.58 13.66
N PRO A 212 -5.24 -6.55 14.48
CA PRO A 212 -5.71 -6.73 15.84
C PRO A 212 -7.17 -7.19 15.94
N LEU A 213 -8.02 -6.90 14.95
CA LEU A 213 -9.42 -7.31 14.96
C LEU A 213 -9.56 -8.84 14.91
N TYR A 214 -8.76 -9.51 14.10
CA TYR A 214 -8.77 -10.97 13.93
C TYR A 214 -7.71 -11.68 14.78
N ASP A 215 -7.09 -10.97 15.76
CA ASP A 215 -6.06 -11.52 16.66
C ASP A 215 -4.88 -12.17 15.91
N LEU A 216 -4.51 -11.56 14.76
CA LEU A 216 -3.38 -12.03 13.98
C LEU A 216 -2.06 -11.62 14.63
N GLN A 217 -1.05 -12.47 14.51
CA GLN A 217 0.30 -12.20 15.02
C GLN A 217 1.19 -11.77 13.87
N ILE A 218 2.14 -10.89 14.14
CA ILE A 218 3.10 -10.39 13.17
C ILE A 218 4.42 -11.10 13.37
N LEU A 219 5.00 -11.66 12.31
CA LEU A 219 6.40 -12.08 12.31
C LEU A 219 7.30 -10.85 12.13
N GLU A 220 8.15 -10.58 13.11
CA GLU A 220 9.06 -9.42 13.07
C GLU A 220 10.04 -9.52 11.90
N ASP A 221 10.14 -8.46 11.10
CA ASP A 221 11.18 -8.28 10.09
C ASP A 221 12.51 -7.89 10.77
N ASP A 222 13.19 -8.88 11.34
CA ASP A 222 14.36 -8.72 12.21
C ASP A 222 15.64 -8.34 11.47
N GLU A 223 15.66 -8.45 10.14
CA GLU A 223 16.76 -8.03 9.26
C GLU A 223 16.47 -6.76 8.46
N ASN A 224 15.31 -6.11 8.67
CA ASN A 224 14.87 -4.88 8.00
C ASN A 224 14.86 -5.02 6.46
N PHE A 225 14.20 -6.05 5.98
CA PHE A 225 14.02 -6.32 4.57
C PHE A 225 13.09 -5.28 3.90
N PHE A 226 12.00 -4.92 4.56
CA PHE A 226 11.02 -4.00 3.97
C PHE A 226 11.46 -2.53 4.08
N PRO A 227 11.41 -1.75 2.97
CA PRO A 227 11.64 -0.31 3.03
C PRO A 227 10.50 0.42 3.75
N THR A 228 10.64 1.73 3.87
CA THR A 228 9.55 2.58 4.36
C THR A 228 8.57 2.90 3.24
N TYR A 229 7.28 2.79 3.53
CA TYR A 229 6.18 3.08 2.61
C TYR A 229 5.35 4.27 3.11
N ASN A 230 5.92 5.47 3.03
CA ASN A 230 5.17 6.70 3.31
C ASN A 230 4.31 7.06 2.09
N ALA A 231 3.01 7.25 2.30
CA ALA A 231 2.11 7.67 1.22
C ALA A 231 2.34 9.14 0.83
N ALA A 232 2.37 9.43 -0.47
CA ALA A 232 2.51 10.77 -1.00
C ALA A 232 1.64 10.94 -2.26
N PRO A 233 1.01 12.10 -2.47
CA PRO A 233 0.32 12.38 -3.72
C PRO A 233 1.33 12.52 -4.87
N MET A 234 1.15 11.77 -5.94
CA MET A 234 1.86 11.92 -7.21
C MET A 234 0.96 12.67 -8.17
N VAL A 235 1.42 13.81 -8.67
CA VAL A 235 0.65 14.70 -9.51
C VAL A 235 1.48 15.06 -10.76
N ARG A 236 0.89 15.02 -11.93
CA ARG A 236 1.55 15.44 -13.15
C ARG A 236 1.93 16.92 -13.09
N ASN A 237 3.13 17.26 -13.54
CA ASN A 237 3.62 18.65 -13.52
C ASN A 237 2.76 19.57 -14.41
N ASP A 238 2.26 19.09 -15.56
CA ASP A 238 1.38 19.88 -16.41
C ASP A 238 0.01 20.17 -15.76
N THR A 239 -0.50 19.25 -14.92
CA THR A 239 -1.71 19.47 -14.10
C THR A 239 -1.47 20.57 -13.06
N LEU A 240 -0.32 20.55 -12.37
CA LEU A 240 0.04 21.61 -11.41
C LEU A 240 0.33 22.97 -12.10
N ASP A 241 0.85 22.96 -13.32
CA ASP A 241 1.04 24.19 -14.11
C ASP A 241 -0.32 24.84 -14.51
N GLU A 242 -1.32 24.02 -14.83
CA GLU A 242 -2.69 24.45 -15.19
C GLU A 242 -3.52 24.81 -13.96
N HIS A 243 -3.39 24.07 -12.87
CA HIS A 243 -4.14 24.16 -11.61
C HIS A 243 -3.23 24.20 -10.38
N PRO A 244 -2.43 25.27 -10.18
CA PRO A 244 -1.45 25.33 -9.09
C PRO A 244 -2.07 25.29 -7.68
N GLU A 245 -3.35 25.61 -7.54
CA GLU A 245 -4.09 25.51 -6.29
C GLU A 245 -4.19 24.09 -5.75
N ILE A 246 -4.06 23.06 -6.60
CA ILE A 246 -4.15 21.65 -6.19
C ILE A 246 -3.02 21.28 -5.23
N ALA A 247 -1.80 21.77 -5.46
CA ALA A 247 -0.67 21.50 -4.57
C ALA A 247 -0.96 21.99 -3.15
N ASP A 248 -1.44 23.23 -3.01
CA ASP A 248 -1.76 23.82 -1.70
C ASP A 248 -2.82 23.01 -0.97
N VAL A 249 -3.85 22.52 -1.70
CA VAL A 249 -4.93 21.68 -1.14
C VAL A 249 -4.42 20.31 -0.69
N LEU A 250 -3.67 19.62 -1.55
CA LEU A 250 -3.19 18.27 -1.28
C LEU A 250 -2.14 18.24 -0.16
N GLU A 251 -1.31 19.28 -0.03
CA GLU A 251 -0.28 19.38 1.02
C GLU A 251 -0.87 19.59 2.44
N GLU A 252 -2.15 19.94 2.58
CA GLU A 252 -2.81 20.01 3.88
C GLU A 252 -3.15 18.61 4.46
N ILE A 253 -3.24 17.57 3.62
CA ILE A 253 -3.70 16.24 4.01
C ILE A 253 -2.59 15.39 4.66
N PRO A 254 -1.39 15.21 4.07
CA PRO A 254 -0.37 14.30 4.58
C PRO A 254 -0.02 14.46 6.05
N PRO A 255 0.15 15.70 6.59
CA PRO A 255 0.49 15.89 8.00
C PRO A 255 -0.54 15.37 9.01
N LEU A 256 -1.75 15.07 8.54
CA LEU A 256 -2.87 14.58 9.35
C LEU A 256 -2.91 13.05 9.44
N LEU A 257 -2.16 12.35 8.57
CA LEU A 257 -2.24 10.91 8.37
C LEU A 257 -1.04 10.20 9.01
N ASP A 258 -1.12 9.90 10.29
CA ASP A 258 -0.23 8.91 10.93
C ASP A 258 -0.86 7.49 10.87
N ASN A 259 -0.11 6.47 11.35
CA ASN A 259 -0.60 5.09 11.30
C ASN A 259 -1.92 4.90 12.04
N ASP A 260 -2.09 5.54 13.19
CA ASP A 260 -3.30 5.39 14.00
C ASP A 260 -4.50 6.01 13.27
N THR A 261 -4.33 7.22 12.74
CA THR A 261 -5.38 7.94 12.01
C THR A 261 -5.83 7.18 10.76
N ILE A 262 -4.90 6.77 9.91
CA ILE A 262 -5.27 6.05 8.68
C ILE A 262 -5.89 4.68 8.99
N SER A 263 -5.45 4.00 10.05
CA SER A 263 -6.05 2.74 10.49
C SER A 263 -7.49 2.94 10.98
N GLU A 264 -7.81 4.04 11.67
CA GLU A 264 -9.19 4.38 12.04
C GLU A 264 -10.07 4.58 10.80
N LEU A 265 -9.60 5.34 9.79
CA LEU A 265 -10.33 5.55 8.54
C LEU A 265 -10.53 4.23 7.75
N ASN A 266 -9.48 3.40 7.69
CA ASN A 266 -9.56 2.08 7.07
C ASN A 266 -10.59 1.18 7.76
N MET A 267 -10.71 1.23 9.10
CA MET A 267 -11.71 0.49 9.87
C MET A 267 -13.14 0.85 9.46
N GLU A 268 -13.42 2.15 9.31
CA GLU A 268 -14.75 2.62 8.94
C GLU A 268 -15.19 2.11 7.56
N VAL A 269 -14.24 2.03 6.62
CA VAL A 269 -14.52 1.52 5.27
C VAL A 269 -14.56 -0.01 5.25
N ALA A 270 -13.50 -0.67 5.74
CA ALA A 270 -13.33 -2.12 5.59
C ALA A 270 -14.34 -2.93 6.41
N GLU A 271 -14.61 -2.51 7.67
CA GLU A 271 -15.39 -3.31 8.62
C GLU A 271 -16.75 -2.69 8.94
N GLU A 272 -16.87 -1.37 8.97
CA GLU A 272 -18.14 -0.72 9.21
C GLU A 272 -18.96 -0.53 7.91
N GLY A 273 -18.31 -0.73 6.74
CA GLY A 273 -18.93 -0.70 5.42
C GLY A 273 -19.40 0.69 5.00
N GLN A 274 -18.70 1.72 5.48
CA GLN A 274 -18.93 3.10 5.04
C GLN A 274 -18.32 3.33 3.65
N GLU A 275 -18.92 4.22 2.85
CA GLU A 275 -18.34 4.63 1.57
C GLU A 275 -17.09 5.49 1.80
N ALA A 276 -15.98 5.22 1.12
CA ALA A 276 -14.71 5.93 1.31
C ALA A 276 -14.84 7.46 1.15
N GLY A 277 -15.66 7.95 0.21
CA GLY A 277 -15.93 9.36 0.04
C GLY A 277 -16.65 9.99 1.24
N ALA A 278 -17.56 9.26 1.90
CA ALA A 278 -18.22 9.75 3.10
C ALA A 278 -17.26 9.85 4.29
N VAL A 279 -16.40 8.84 4.47
CA VAL A 279 -15.33 8.83 5.49
C VAL A 279 -14.34 9.97 5.25
N ALA A 280 -13.90 10.17 4.01
CA ALA A 280 -13.01 11.26 3.62
C ALA A 280 -13.62 12.64 3.92
N THR A 281 -14.88 12.87 3.54
CA THR A 281 -15.59 14.13 3.81
C THR A 281 -15.67 14.42 5.31
N GLU A 282 -16.11 13.42 6.12
CA GLU A 282 -16.26 13.59 7.58
C GLU A 282 -14.90 13.91 8.23
N PHE A 283 -13.84 13.18 7.86
CA PHE A 283 -12.48 13.43 8.35
C PHE A 283 -11.98 14.83 8.00
N LEU A 284 -12.09 15.26 6.73
CA LEU A 284 -11.63 16.58 6.29
C LEU A 284 -12.40 17.74 6.97
N GLU A 285 -13.74 17.58 7.21
CA GLU A 285 -14.54 18.53 7.98
C GLU A 285 -14.06 18.60 9.44
N GLU A 286 -13.79 17.45 10.08
CA GLU A 286 -13.32 17.41 11.48
C GLU A 286 -11.94 18.05 11.64
N GLN A 287 -11.07 17.88 10.65
CA GLN A 287 -9.73 18.49 10.63
C GLN A 287 -9.75 19.97 10.19
N ASN A 288 -10.90 20.49 9.73
CA ASN A 288 -11.11 21.84 9.20
C ASN A 288 -10.27 22.12 7.92
N VAL A 289 -10.10 21.12 7.09
CA VAL A 289 -9.51 21.26 5.75
C VAL A 289 -10.57 21.77 4.78
N ILE A 290 -11.83 21.30 4.92
CA ILE A 290 -12.96 21.69 4.09
C ILE A 290 -14.09 22.29 4.93
#